data_f20c45b83066b89850e4b7c37eb6b8e1
#
_entry.id   f20c45b83066b89850e4b7c37eb6b8e1
#
_cell.length_a   1.000
_cell.length_b   1.000
_cell.length_c   1.000
_cell.angle_alpha   90.00
_cell.angle_beta   90.00
_cell.angle_gamma   90.00
#
_symmetry.space_group_name_H-M   'P 1'
#
loop_
_entity.id
_entity.type
_entity.pdbx_description
1 polymer ?
#
loop_
_entity_poly.entity_id
_entity_poly.type
_entity_poly.pdbx_seq_one_letter_code
_entity_poly.pdbx_strand_id
1 'polypeptide(L)'
;MPEEVIPSGKIKCFITGKLRKDTSEERIRQDVARSLVEEYGYNKTDIGVEFPVKMGRAKKRADIVIFSEDEKHMQENIYMIAEVKTEDVKPSDRKEGVGQLGSYIAASPNSAFGLWVGNERLAFNVVEEKGKRVLTQVPDVPKRGETTIPKPTRGGLVPAVNLKQVFKRVHNYIYVNQGFQKDKAFEELAIK
;
A
#
# COMPACT_ATOMS: atom_id res chain seq x y z
N MET A 1 -20.82 -12.02 -23.96
CA MET A 1 -21.11 -12.57 -22.60
C MET A 1 -22.02 -11.54 -21.93
N PRO A 2 -23.08 -11.93 -21.23
CA PRO A 2 -23.91 -10.94 -20.52
C PRO A 2 -23.05 -10.17 -19.52
N GLU A 3 -23.17 -8.84 -19.54
CA GLU A 3 -22.55 -8.00 -18.50
C GLU A 3 -23.08 -8.41 -17.12
N GLU A 4 -22.17 -8.74 -16.22
CA GLU A 4 -22.51 -9.08 -14.86
C GLU A 4 -23.05 -7.81 -14.15
N VAL A 5 -24.34 -7.78 -13.89
CA VAL A 5 -25.00 -6.63 -13.23
C VAL A 5 -24.57 -6.60 -11.78
N ILE A 6 -23.78 -5.59 -11.41
CA ILE A 6 -23.38 -5.37 -10.02
C ILE A 6 -24.55 -4.72 -9.27
N PRO A 7 -25.05 -5.32 -8.16
CA PRO A 7 -26.14 -4.74 -7.37
C PRO A 7 -25.77 -3.36 -6.80
N SER A 8 -26.77 -2.48 -6.65
CA SER A 8 -26.57 -1.17 -6.03
C SER A 8 -25.94 -1.28 -4.64
N GLY A 9 -24.98 -0.40 -4.32
CA GLY A 9 -24.24 -0.40 -3.06
C GLY A 9 -23.20 -1.51 -2.93
N LYS A 10 -22.88 -2.19 -4.04
CA LYS A 10 -21.78 -3.17 -4.11
C LYS A 10 -20.73 -2.76 -5.11
N ILE A 11 -19.51 -3.24 -4.88
CA ILE A 11 -18.37 -3.11 -5.80
C ILE A 11 -17.71 -4.49 -5.96
N LYS A 12 -17.22 -4.80 -7.13
CA LYS A 12 -16.49 -6.05 -7.39
C LYS A 12 -15.04 -5.89 -6.99
N CYS A 13 -14.55 -6.76 -6.12
CA CYS A 13 -13.16 -6.77 -5.70
C CYS A 13 -12.25 -7.09 -6.89
N PHE A 14 -11.32 -6.22 -7.18
CA PHE A 14 -10.38 -6.36 -8.29
C PHE A 14 -9.50 -7.61 -8.20
N ILE A 15 -9.13 -8.00 -6.98
CA ILE A 15 -8.28 -9.18 -6.73
C ILE A 15 -9.10 -10.46 -6.74
N THR A 16 -10.20 -10.52 -5.96
CA THR A 16 -10.91 -11.79 -5.71
C THR A 16 -12.13 -11.98 -6.60
N GLY A 17 -12.59 -10.96 -7.31
CA GLY A 17 -13.85 -10.96 -8.05
C GLY A 17 -15.12 -10.96 -7.18
N LYS A 18 -15.01 -11.08 -5.87
CA LYS A 18 -16.16 -11.14 -4.96
C LYS A 18 -16.81 -9.75 -4.78
N LEU A 19 -18.13 -9.74 -4.61
CA LEU A 19 -18.86 -8.52 -4.31
C LEU A 19 -18.62 -8.07 -2.87
N ARG A 20 -18.31 -6.79 -2.70
CA ARG A 20 -18.08 -6.11 -1.42
C ARG A 20 -19.04 -4.94 -1.27
N LYS A 21 -19.20 -4.42 -0.04
CA LYS A 21 -19.95 -3.18 0.21
C LYS A 21 -19.18 -2.01 -0.44
N ASP A 22 -19.88 -1.18 -1.20
CA ASP A 22 -19.30 0.01 -1.81
C ASP A 22 -19.19 1.12 -0.75
N THR A 23 -17.98 1.29 -0.22
CA THR A 23 -17.61 2.34 0.75
C THR A 23 -16.43 3.14 0.22
N SER A 24 -16.21 4.34 0.75
CA SER A 24 -15.05 5.16 0.38
C SER A 24 -13.73 4.42 0.61
N GLU A 25 -13.60 3.73 1.74
CA GLU A 25 -12.41 2.93 2.06
C GLU A 25 -12.22 1.75 1.09
N GLU A 26 -13.32 1.04 0.76
CA GLU A 26 -13.25 -0.07 -0.21
C GLU A 26 -12.83 0.42 -1.60
N ARG A 27 -13.32 1.58 -2.06
CA ARG A 27 -12.89 2.17 -3.34
C ARG A 27 -11.41 2.47 -3.34
N ILE A 28 -10.88 3.08 -2.27
CA ILE A 28 -9.44 3.35 -2.14
C ILE A 28 -8.65 2.03 -2.11
N ARG A 29 -9.16 1.00 -1.42
CA ARG A 29 -8.55 -0.33 -1.40
C ARG A 29 -8.48 -0.95 -2.79
N GLN A 30 -9.53 -0.83 -3.60
CA GLN A 30 -9.53 -1.31 -4.99
C GLN A 30 -8.50 -0.55 -5.85
N ASP A 31 -8.39 0.78 -5.68
CA ASP A 31 -7.40 1.59 -6.40
C ASP A 31 -5.96 1.22 -6.02
N VAL A 32 -5.70 0.99 -4.74
CA VAL A 32 -4.39 0.52 -4.26
C VAL A 32 -4.09 -0.87 -4.82
N ALA A 33 -5.05 -1.79 -4.76
CA ALA A 33 -4.88 -3.14 -5.29
C ALA A 33 -4.62 -3.15 -6.80
N ARG A 34 -5.32 -2.28 -7.54
CA ARG A 34 -5.10 -2.09 -8.98
C ARG A 34 -3.71 -1.56 -9.28
N SER A 35 -3.27 -0.53 -8.56
CA SER A 35 -1.92 0.04 -8.69
C SER A 35 -0.84 -1.02 -8.43
N LEU A 36 -0.99 -1.84 -7.37
CA LEU A 36 -0.04 -2.91 -7.07
C LEU A 36 0.10 -3.93 -8.21
N VAL A 37 -0.99 -4.23 -8.92
CA VAL A 37 -0.95 -5.14 -10.09
C VAL A 37 -0.44 -4.43 -11.35
N GLU A 38 -1.05 -3.29 -11.72
CA GLU A 38 -0.85 -2.67 -13.03
C GLU A 38 0.43 -1.82 -13.10
N GLU A 39 0.85 -1.20 -11.99
CA GLU A 39 2.03 -0.34 -11.96
C GLU A 39 3.25 -1.00 -11.31
N TYR A 40 3.02 -1.83 -10.26
CA TYR A 40 4.11 -2.50 -9.52
C TYR A 40 4.36 -3.92 -10.02
N GLY A 41 3.48 -4.50 -10.85
CA GLY A 41 3.66 -5.79 -11.49
C GLY A 41 3.40 -6.99 -10.60
N TYR A 42 2.80 -6.83 -9.41
CA TYR A 42 2.46 -7.97 -8.56
C TYR A 42 1.35 -8.81 -9.17
N ASN A 43 1.43 -10.14 -9.09
CA ASN A 43 0.38 -11.01 -9.55
C ASN A 43 -0.83 -10.94 -8.61
N LYS A 44 -2.04 -10.99 -9.18
CA LYS A 44 -3.28 -11.09 -8.37
C LYS A 44 -3.28 -12.31 -7.45
N THR A 45 -2.64 -13.39 -7.88
CA THR A 45 -2.49 -14.63 -7.10
C THR A 45 -1.66 -14.46 -5.85
N ASP A 46 -0.74 -13.49 -5.82
CA ASP A 46 0.15 -13.24 -4.68
C ASP A 46 -0.42 -12.19 -3.71
N ILE A 47 -1.65 -11.71 -3.98
CA ILE A 47 -2.30 -10.66 -3.19
C ILE A 47 -3.46 -11.23 -2.38
N GLY A 48 -3.42 -11.04 -1.07
CA GLY A 48 -4.53 -11.28 -0.16
C GLY A 48 -5.24 -9.99 0.24
N VAL A 49 -6.58 -10.02 0.30
CA VAL A 49 -7.40 -8.87 0.72
C VAL A 49 -8.15 -9.22 2.00
N GLU A 50 -8.14 -8.30 2.98
CA GLU A 50 -8.66 -8.53 4.34
C GLU A 50 -8.08 -9.81 4.97
N PHE A 51 -6.77 -9.95 4.83
CA PHE A 51 -6.08 -11.15 5.31
C PHE A 51 -6.01 -11.18 6.84
N PRO A 52 -6.38 -12.31 7.45
CA PRO A 52 -6.37 -12.44 8.91
C PRO A 52 -4.94 -12.55 9.44
N VAL A 53 -4.52 -11.56 10.23
CA VAL A 53 -3.23 -11.54 10.93
C VAL A 53 -3.45 -11.86 12.40
N LYS A 54 -2.78 -12.88 12.92
CA LYS A 54 -2.79 -13.26 14.32
C LYS A 54 -1.76 -12.42 15.09
N MET A 55 -2.22 -11.72 16.11
CA MET A 55 -1.42 -10.82 16.95
C MET A 55 -1.55 -11.26 18.41
N GLY A 56 -0.73 -12.19 18.82
CA GLY A 56 -0.87 -12.85 20.13
C GLY A 56 -2.22 -13.58 20.24
N ARG A 57 -3.10 -13.13 21.15
CA ARG A 57 -4.45 -13.68 21.33
C ARG A 57 -5.49 -13.04 20.41
N ALA A 58 -5.20 -11.90 19.82
CA ALA A 58 -6.10 -11.19 18.92
C ALA A 58 -5.91 -11.67 17.47
N LYS A 59 -6.98 -11.56 16.68
CA LYS A 59 -6.97 -11.76 15.24
C LYS A 59 -7.59 -10.51 14.61
N LYS A 60 -6.81 -9.81 13.80
CA LYS A 60 -7.25 -8.64 13.04
C LYS A 60 -7.12 -8.92 11.55
N ARG A 61 -7.59 -8.02 10.71
CA ARG A 61 -7.48 -8.15 9.25
C ARG A 61 -6.65 -7.00 8.70
N ALA A 62 -5.58 -7.34 7.98
CA ALA A 62 -4.85 -6.38 7.17
C ALA A 62 -5.59 -6.17 5.85
N ASP A 63 -5.68 -4.94 5.37
CA ASP A 63 -6.45 -4.58 4.19
C ASP A 63 -5.95 -5.28 2.94
N ILE A 64 -4.66 -5.19 2.67
CA ILE A 64 -3.99 -5.86 1.56
C ILE A 64 -2.67 -6.44 2.08
N VAL A 65 -2.38 -7.68 1.70
CA VAL A 65 -1.07 -8.30 1.91
C VAL A 65 -0.53 -8.80 0.58
N ILE A 66 0.77 -8.75 0.40
CA ILE A 66 1.47 -9.40 -0.71
C ILE A 66 2.31 -10.51 -0.11
N PHE A 67 2.17 -11.71 -0.64
CA PHE A 67 2.98 -12.85 -0.27
C PHE A 67 4.25 -12.92 -1.11
N SER A 68 5.28 -13.56 -0.57
CA SER A 68 6.45 -13.91 -1.35
C SER A 68 6.05 -14.81 -2.52
N GLU A 69 6.74 -14.66 -3.64
CA GLU A 69 6.44 -15.35 -4.88
C GLU A 69 6.48 -16.87 -4.68
N ASP A 70 5.49 -17.55 -5.26
CA ASP A 70 5.33 -19.02 -5.19
C ASP A 70 5.14 -19.60 -3.78
N GLU A 71 4.92 -18.75 -2.79
CA GLU A 71 4.73 -19.18 -1.41
C GLU A 71 3.23 -19.35 -1.05
N LYS A 72 2.97 -20.21 -0.08
CA LYS A 72 1.62 -20.38 0.45
C LYS A 72 1.13 -19.09 1.12
N HIS A 73 -0.16 -18.80 1.03
CA HIS A 73 -0.80 -17.65 1.68
C HIS A 73 -0.90 -17.85 3.20
N MET A 74 0.22 -17.77 3.86
CA MET A 74 0.38 -17.89 5.31
C MET A 74 1.00 -16.62 5.87
N GLN A 75 0.74 -16.32 7.14
CA GLN A 75 1.19 -15.07 7.76
C GLN A 75 2.72 -14.91 7.73
N GLU A 76 3.45 -16.00 7.89
CA GLU A 76 4.90 -16.05 7.81
C GLU A 76 5.47 -15.73 6.41
N ASN A 77 4.67 -15.88 5.37
CA ASN A 77 5.07 -15.63 3.98
C ASN A 77 4.64 -14.25 3.47
N ILE A 78 4.11 -13.39 4.35
CA ILE A 78 3.78 -12.01 4.00
C ILE A 78 5.07 -11.23 3.75
N TYR A 79 5.22 -10.72 2.53
CA TYR A 79 6.31 -9.87 2.09
C TYR A 79 6.04 -8.38 2.33
N MET A 80 4.80 -7.93 2.03
CA MET A 80 4.38 -6.53 2.22
C MET A 80 2.96 -6.46 2.77
N ILE A 81 2.71 -5.46 3.61
CA ILE A 81 1.38 -5.15 4.13
C ILE A 81 0.99 -3.74 3.72
N ALA A 82 -0.23 -3.56 3.18
CA ALA A 82 -0.80 -2.26 2.94
C ALA A 82 -2.07 -2.06 3.77
N GLU A 83 -2.12 -0.95 4.50
CA GLU A 83 -3.30 -0.45 5.24
C GLU A 83 -3.90 0.72 4.50
N VAL A 84 -5.21 0.72 4.37
CA VAL A 84 -5.97 1.72 3.62
C VAL A 84 -6.98 2.37 4.54
N LYS A 85 -7.06 3.68 4.49
CA LYS A 85 -8.00 4.51 5.23
C LYS A 85 -8.61 5.55 4.32
N THR A 86 -9.70 6.14 4.76
CA THR A 86 -10.29 7.30 4.10
C THR A 86 -9.36 8.53 4.19
N GLU A 87 -9.54 9.48 3.27
CA GLU A 87 -8.61 10.63 3.15
C GLU A 87 -8.63 11.60 4.35
N ASP A 88 -9.55 11.46 5.27
CA ASP A 88 -9.64 12.23 6.53
C ASP A 88 -8.76 11.65 7.65
N VAL A 89 -8.35 10.38 7.54
CA VAL A 89 -7.47 9.73 8.54
C VAL A 89 -6.02 10.16 8.34
N LYS A 90 -5.37 10.60 9.43
CA LYS A 90 -3.96 11.05 9.45
C LYS A 90 -3.02 9.91 9.82
N PRO A 91 -1.74 9.95 9.35
CA PRO A 91 -0.73 8.96 9.74
C PRO A 91 -0.49 8.86 11.25
N SER A 92 -0.70 9.98 11.96
CA SER A 92 -0.54 10.08 13.41
C SER A 92 -1.76 9.62 14.21
N ASP A 93 -2.84 9.17 13.57
CA ASP A 93 -4.01 8.65 14.29
C ASP A 93 -3.61 7.48 15.19
N ARG A 94 -4.13 7.47 16.42
CA ARG A 94 -3.75 6.48 17.45
C ARG A 94 -4.26 5.07 17.14
N LYS A 95 -5.36 4.94 16.41
CA LYS A 95 -6.01 3.64 16.13
C LYS A 95 -5.80 3.19 14.69
N GLU A 96 -5.86 4.12 13.74
CA GLU A 96 -5.93 3.85 12.30
C GLU A 96 -4.73 4.39 11.53
N GLY A 97 -3.81 5.08 12.20
CA GLY A 97 -2.59 5.60 11.62
C GLY A 97 -1.51 4.53 11.37
N VAL A 98 -0.31 4.99 11.10
CA VAL A 98 0.87 4.13 10.81
C VAL A 98 1.16 3.12 11.94
N GLY A 99 0.78 3.42 13.18
CA GLY A 99 0.91 2.50 14.31
C GLY A 99 0.14 1.18 14.13
N GLN A 100 -1.01 1.20 13.44
CA GLN A 100 -1.75 -0.01 13.09
C GLN A 100 -0.95 -0.87 12.11
N LEU A 101 -0.42 -0.29 11.04
CA LEU A 101 0.46 -0.97 10.08
C LEU A 101 1.68 -1.58 10.79
N GLY A 102 2.34 -0.80 11.67
CA GLY A 102 3.47 -1.29 12.47
C GLY A 102 3.13 -2.52 13.31
N SER A 103 1.92 -2.56 13.85
CA SER A 103 1.44 -3.71 14.64
C SER A 103 1.28 -4.98 13.78
N TYR A 104 0.79 -4.86 12.55
CA TYR A 104 0.71 -6.01 11.62
C TYR A 104 2.10 -6.48 11.18
N ILE A 105 3.01 -5.56 10.88
CA ILE A 105 4.38 -5.85 10.48
C ILE A 105 5.13 -6.55 11.63
N ALA A 106 4.95 -6.09 12.86
CA ALA A 106 5.54 -6.75 14.03
C ALA A 106 5.05 -8.20 14.21
N ALA A 107 3.81 -8.49 13.81
CA ALA A 107 3.22 -9.83 13.87
C ALA A 107 3.56 -10.72 12.65
N SER A 108 4.14 -10.16 11.59
CA SER A 108 4.44 -10.85 10.33
C SER A 108 5.97 -10.87 10.11
N PRO A 109 6.68 -11.91 10.54
CA PRO A 109 8.14 -11.88 10.73
C PRO A 109 8.94 -11.60 9.46
N ASN A 110 8.45 -12.03 8.31
CA ASN A 110 9.15 -11.89 7.03
C ASN A 110 8.69 -10.68 6.19
N SER A 111 7.75 -9.86 6.71
CA SER A 111 7.34 -8.66 5.99
C SER A 111 8.48 -7.66 5.90
N ALA A 112 8.86 -7.29 4.68
CA ALA A 112 9.97 -6.38 4.39
C ALA A 112 9.51 -4.94 4.15
N PHE A 113 8.25 -4.75 3.75
CA PHE A 113 7.72 -3.45 3.38
C PHE A 113 6.33 -3.21 3.97
N GLY A 114 6.02 -1.93 4.15
CA GLY A 114 4.71 -1.45 4.55
C GLY A 114 4.25 -0.28 3.68
N LEU A 115 2.95 -0.22 3.43
CA LEU A 115 2.30 0.88 2.73
C LEU A 115 1.11 1.34 3.55
N TRP A 116 1.05 2.61 3.90
CA TRP A 116 -0.09 3.22 4.56
C TRP A 116 -0.72 4.26 3.62
N VAL A 117 -2.02 4.19 3.40
CA VAL A 117 -2.76 5.08 2.50
C VAL A 117 -3.96 5.65 3.22
N GLY A 118 -4.00 6.96 3.37
CA GLY A 118 -5.08 7.74 3.96
C GLY A 118 -5.07 9.14 3.36
N ASN A 119 -5.00 10.19 4.21
CA ASN A 119 -4.78 11.55 3.70
C ASN A 119 -3.42 11.71 2.99
N GLU A 120 -2.48 10.82 3.30
CA GLU A 120 -1.16 10.71 2.67
C GLU A 120 -0.95 9.27 2.18
N ARG A 121 0.01 9.08 1.29
CA ARG A 121 0.52 7.77 0.92
C ARG A 121 1.96 7.66 1.44
N LEU A 122 2.19 6.77 2.39
CA LEU A 122 3.46 6.58 3.05
C LEU A 122 3.96 5.16 2.84
N ALA A 123 5.16 5.01 2.32
CA ALA A 123 5.84 3.74 2.15
C ALA A 123 6.94 3.58 3.20
N PHE A 124 7.16 2.35 3.64
CA PHE A 124 8.13 2.01 4.66
C PHE A 124 8.92 0.76 4.26
N ASN A 125 10.21 0.80 4.52
CA ASN A 125 11.04 -0.38 4.61
C ASN A 125 11.10 -0.85 6.08
N VAL A 126 11.11 -2.14 6.29
CA VAL A 126 11.26 -2.73 7.63
C VAL A 126 12.73 -3.04 7.83
N VAL A 127 13.36 -2.37 8.78
CA VAL A 127 14.76 -2.60 9.15
C VAL A 127 14.85 -3.18 10.56
N GLU A 128 15.90 -3.93 10.83
CA GLU A 128 16.17 -4.41 12.17
C GLU A 128 17.20 -3.50 12.84
N GLU A 129 16.77 -2.84 13.93
CA GLU A 129 17.62 -1.99 14.75
C GLU A 129 17.61 -2.50 16.20
N LYS A 130 18.78 -2.89 16.70
CA LYS A 130 18.96 -3.40 18.08
C LYS A 130 17.99 -4.53 18.44
N GLY A 131 17.77 -5.47 17.52
CA GLY A 131 16.85 -6.59 17.71
C GLY A 131 15.36 -6.23 17.66
N LYS A 132 15.01 -5.03 17.18
CA LYS A 132 13.63 -4.59 16.96
C LYS A 132 13.40 -4.25 15.49
N ARG A 133 12.24 -4.63 14.98
CA ARG A 133 11.81 -4.28 13.63
C ARG A 133 11.21 -2.86 13.64
N VAL A 134 11.82 -1.97 12.88
CA VAL A 134 11.48 -0.54 12.82
C VAL A 134 11.04 -0.19 11.40
N LEU A 135 10.02 0.65 11.30
CA LEU A 135 9.55 1.22 10.03
C LEU A 135 10.40 2.44 9.69
N THR A 136 11.15 2.36 8.61
CA THR A 136 11.87 3.51 8.04
C THR A 136 11.15 3.98 6.79
N GLN A 137 10.73 5.24 6.77
CA GLN A 137 10.02 5.80 5.63
C GLN A 137 10.93 5.82 4.39
N VAL A 138 10.36 5.42 3.27
CA VAL A 138 11.02 5.38 1.96
C VAL A 138 10.12 6.06 0.92
N PRO A 139 10.67 6.45 -0.25
CA PRO A 139 9.90 7.17 -1.27
C PRO A 139 8.71 6.38 -1.80
N ASP A 140 8.86 5.07 -1.95
CA ASP A 140 7.83 4.18 -2.48
C ASP A 140 8.07 2.73 -2.03
N VAL A 141 7.20 1.81 -2.42
CA VAL A 141 7.41 0.36 -2.27
C VAL A 141 8.08 -0.21 -3.53
N PRO A 142 8.80 -1.34 -3.45
CA PRO A 142 9.45 -1.93 -4.62
C PRO A 142 8.42 -2.49 -5.61
N LYS A 143 8.81 -2.59 -6.87
CA LYS A 143 8.10 -3.40 -7.86
C LYS A 143 8.37 -4.88 -7.64
N ARG A 144 7.51 -5.73 -8.19
CA ARG A 144 7.70 -7.19 -8.16
C ARG A 144 9.08 -7.55 -8.71
N GLY A 145 9.80 -8.42 -7.98
CA GLY A 145 11.17 -8.83 -8.33
C GLY A 145 12.26 -7.83 -7.99
N GLU A 146 11.91 -6.63 -7.50
CA GLU A 146 12.90 -5.66 -7.03
C GLU A 146 13.07 -5.77 -5.50
N THR A 147 14.30 -5.80 -5.04
CA THR A 147 14.66 -5.78 -3.61
C THR A 147 15.03 -4.39 -3.11
N THR A 148 15.28 -3.48 -4.04
CA THR A 148 15.63 -2.09 -3.77
C THR A 148 14.63 -1.17 -4.47
N ILE A 149 14.39 0.00 -3.89
CA ILE A 149 13.53 1.02 -4.51
C ILE A 149 14.41 1.84 -5.45
N PRO A 150 14.30 1.67 -6.78
CA PRO A 150 15.08 2.45 -7.70
C PRO A 150 14.67 3.92 -7.61
N LYS A 151 15.65 4.82 -7.66
CA LYS A 151 15.33 6.24 -7.84
C LYS A 151 14.62 6.40 -9.19
N PRO A 152 13.44 7.03 -9.22
CA PRO A 152 12.72 7.22 -10.48
C PRO A 152 13.60 8.05 -11.44
N THR A 153 13.78 7.55 -12.65
CA THR A 153 14.46 8.24 -13.73
C THR A 153 13.44 8.75 -14.73
N ARG A 154 13.76 9.87 -15.40
CA ARG A 154 12.86 10.48 -16.40
C ARG A 154 12.49 9.51 -17.53
N GLY A 155 13.43 8.66 -17.96
CA GLY A 155 13.23 7.67 -19.02
C GLY A 155 12.39 6.45 -18.58
N GLY A 156 12.21 6.25 -17.29
CA GLY A 156 11.37 5.17 -16.73
C GLY A 156 9.92 5.55 -16.47
N LEU A 157 9.52 6.80 -16.81
CA LEU A 157 8.14 7.25 -16.63
C LEU A 157 7.23 6.59 -17.67
N VAL A 158 6.20 5.90 -17.19
CA VAL A 158 5.11 5.38 -18.02
C VAL A 158 3.82 6.15 -17.72
N PRO A 159 2.89 6.27 -18.68
CA PRO A 159 1.60 6.90 -18.41
C PRO A 159 0.90 6.23 -17.22
N ALA A 160 0.45 7.02 -16.27
CA ALA A 160 -0.17 6.50 -15.08
C ALA A 160 -1.63 6.14 -15.30
N VAL A 161 -2.03 4.95 -14.89
CA VAL A 161 -3.44 4.52 -14.88
C VAL A 161 -4.21 5.30 -13.82
N ASN A 162 -3.58 5.64 -12.70
CA ASN A 162 -4.18 6.42 -11.61
C ASN A 162 -3.36 7.68 -11.30
N LEU A 163 -3.67 8.77 -12.02
CA LEU A 163 -2.95 10.04 -11.94
C LEU A 163 -2.92 10.64 -10.52
N LYS A 164 -4.04 10.55 -9.78
CA LYS A 164 -4.12 11.06 -8.39
C LYS A 164 -3.12 10.37 -7.46
N GLN A 165 -2.98 9.06 -7.57
CA GLN A 165 -2.02 8.32 -6.75
C GLN A 165 -0.57 8.57 -7.18
N VAL A 166 -0.34 8.77 -8.47
CA VAL A 166 0.98 9.16 -8.96
C VAL A 166 1.37 10.52 -8.41
N PHE A 167 0.48 11.51 -8.45
CA PHE A 167 0.76 12.82 -7.85
C PHE A 167 1.06 12.70 -6.34
N LYS A 168 0.30 11.90 -5.59
CA LYS A 168 0.60 11.65 -4.18
C LYS A 168 2.00 11.03 -3.97
N ARG A 169 2.40 10.06 -4.82
CA ARG A 169 3.73 9.44 -4.74
C ARG A 169 4.85 10.44 -5.05
N VAL A 170 4.71 11.21 -6.14
CA VAL A 170 5.72 12.20 -6.53
C VAL A 170 5.85 13.30 -5.48
N HIS A 171 4.74 13.78 -4.94
CA HIS A 171 4.73 14.74 -3.84
C HIS A 171 5.50 14.20 -2.62
N ASN A 172 5.20 12.98 -2.19
CA ASN A 172 5.89 12.36 -1.05
C ASN A 172 7.39 12.14 -1.34
N TYR A 173 7.74 11.76 -2.57
CA TYR A 173 9.14 11.62 -2.96
C TYR A 173 9.91 12.94 -2.80
N ILE A 174 9.36 14.04 -3.30
CA ILE A 174 9.97 15.38 -3.20
C ILE A 174 10.08 15.80 -1.72
N TYR A 175 9.01 15.62 -0.96
CA TYR A 175 8.97 15.95 0.46
C TYR A 175 10.02 15.18 1.28
N VAL A 176 10.11 13.86 1.09
CA VAL A 176 11.02 13.00 1.88
C VAL A 176 12.49 13.17 1.47
N ASN A 177 12.77 13.34 0.17
CA ASN A 177 14.15 13.30 -0.32
C ASN A 177 14.80 14.67 -0.49
N GLN A 178 14.01 15.73 -0.66
CA GLN A 178 14.54 17.09 -0.88
C GLN A 178 14.30 18.02 0.30
N GLY A 179 13.64 17.57 1.35
CA GLY A 179 13.40 18.35 2.58
C GLY A 179 12.49 19.56 2.38
N PHE A 180 11.74 19.61 1.27
CA PHE A 180 10.77 20.69 1.05
C PHE A 180 9.61 20.58 2.03
N GLN A 181 9.08 21.73 2.46
CA GLN A 181 7.78 21.76 3.14
C GLN A 181 6.68 21.30 2.17
N LYS A 182 5.60 20.73 2.72
CA LYS A 182 4.51 20.11 1.91
C LYS A 182 3.98 21.03 0.81
N ASP A 183 3.79 22.31 1.11
CA ASP A 183 3.25 23.29 0.17
C ASP A 183 4.23 23.56 -0.99
N LYS A 184 5.53 23.67 -0.70
CA LYS A 184 6.56 23.82 -1.72
C LYS A 184 6.74 22.60 -2.63
N ALA A 185 6.48 21.39 -2.12
CA ALA A 185 6.54 20.18 -2.94
C ALA A 185 5.44 20.18 -4.03
N PHE A 186 4.30 20.82 -3.80
CA PHE A 186 3.27 21.03 -4.83
C PHE A 186 3.65 22.08 -5.86
N GLU A 187 4.27 23.18 -5.43
CA GLU A 187 4.75 24.22 -6.35
C GLU A 187 5.79 23.67 -7.33
N GLU A 188 6.76 22.87 -6.86
CA GLU A 188 7.76 22.22 -7.70
C GLU A 188 7.17 21.24 -8.72
N LEU A 189 6.05 20.61 -8.39
CA LEU A 189 5.32 19.75 -9.33
C LEU A 189 4.60 20.52 -10.43
N ALA A 190 4.18 21.76 -10.15
CA ALA A 190 3.41 22.59 -11.08
C ALA A 190 4.30 23.37 -12.07
N ILE A 191 5.60 23.53 -11.79
CA ILE A 191 6.52 24.38 -12.56
C ILE A 191 7.31 23.59 -13.62
N LYS A 192 7.25 22.26 -13.59
CA LYS A 192 7.99 21.36 -14.52
C LYS A 192 7.05 20.52 -15.37
#